data_baf103c2d79a92f9112727391bdfdae5
#
_entry.id   baf103c2d79a92f9112727391bdfdae5
#
_cell.length_a   1.000
_cell.length_b   1.000
_cell.length_c   1.000
_cell.angle_alpha   90.00
_cell.angle_beta   90.00
_cell.angle_gamma   90.00
#
_symmetry.space_group_name_H-M   'P 1'
#
loop_
_entity.id
_entity.type
_entity.pdbx_description
1 polymer ?
#
loop_
_entity_poly.entity_id
_entity_poly.type
_entity_poly.pdbx_seq_one_letter_code
_entity_poly.pdbx_strand_id
1 'polypeptide(L)'
;MSDNDPSASLEQVYAEALAWLEQHWNPDLTVRQWWALIAESGWAYPSWPKQWFGRGLPASATMAVRDAFARVGALGPPVRAGQKLAAPTLLTHASEAQKAQFIPALARGEEQWSQFFSEPGAGSDLAGMRARAERSGSDWIINGHKIWSSFAQYSDRGILLARTDFDVPKHKGLSFFVIDLDQPGVEVRPLRQMNGNQEFNEVFFTDVRVPGDRLIGGLGDGWKIGLTTLGFERFMTVAAVSALPGRKGGYLDEKAGHVAAGVLSTPGEGALVGRMTNIVRKAAISLSVHKDPVIRQRIAHLDMMERVFQYTSVRNAAGVASGKPGVSGSIVKLVRSELARLGREVGMEVLGAQGLVSKSDVVDGTIQHFALSSPYTSIAGGTDEIQRNLIAERILGLPRDESPDRDRPFREVLSSTQSGKGR
;
A
#
# COMPACT_ATOMS: atom_id res chain seq x y z
N MET A 1 -11.71 32.40 20.30
CA MET A 1 -12.09 32.53 18.88
C MET A 1 -11.43 31.39 18.16
N SER A 2 -12.19 30.43 17.74
CA SER A 2 -11.74 29.15 17.19
C SER A 2 -11.45 29.30 15.71
N ASP A 3 -10.17 29.30 15.34
CA ASP A 3 -9.70 29.26 13.95
C ASP A 3 -9.80 27.85 13.37
N ASN A 4 -10.99 27.33 13.27
CA ASN A 4 -11.29 26.17 12.43
C ASN A 4 -12.40 26.57 11.49
N ASP A 5 -12.04 27.20 10.38
CA ASP A 5 -12.93 27.31 9.23
C ASP A 5 -12.78 26.03 8.36
N PRO A 6 -13.77 25.14 8.34
CA PRO A 6 -13.68 23.90 7.57
C PRO A 6 -14.00 24.08 6.09
N SER A 7 -14.12 25.30 5.61
CA SER A 7 -14.66 25.60 4.29
C SER A 7 -13.72 26.27 3.30
N ALA A 8 -12.42 26.03 3.35
CA ALA A 8 -11.65 26.28 2.13
C ALA A 8 -12.22 25.35 1.05
N SER A 9 -12.88 25.92 0.05
CA SER A 9 -13.45 25.11 -1.03
C SER A 9 -12.31 24.33 -1.68
N LEU A 10 -12.57 23.10 -2.14
CA LEU A 10 -11.53 22.30 -2.83
C LEU A 10 -10.94 23.08 -4.02
N GLU A 11 -11.72 23.98 -4.61
CA GLU A 11 -11.28 24.91 -5.66
C GLU A 11 -10.25 25.90 -5.15
N GLN A 12 -10.43 26.45 -3.95
CA GLN A 12 -9.45 27.34 -3.34
C GLN A 12 -8.14 26.61 -3.01
N VAL A 13 -8.23 25.40 -2.43
CA VAL A 13 -7.04 24.57 -2.17
C VAL A 13 -6.30 24.25 -3.46
N TYR A 14 -7.03 23.90 -4.53
CA TYR A 14 -6.43 23.68 -5.85
C TYR A 14 -5.72 24.93 -6.36
N ALA A 15 -6.36 26.10 -6.31
CA ALA A 15 -5.80 27.36 -6.81
C ALA A 15 -4.53 27.76 -6.02
N GLU A 16 -4.54 27.64 -4.69
CA GLU A 16 -3.37 27.93 -3.85
C GLU A 16 -2.21 26.97 -4.14
N ALA A 17 -2.50 25.66 -4.26
CA ALA A 17 -1.49 24.66 -4.59
C ALA A 17 -0.91 24.91 -5.99
N LEU A 18 -1.77 25.22 -6.97
CA LEU A 18 -1.35 25.51 -8.34
C LEU A 18 -0.44 26.74 -8.40
N ALA A 19 -0.84 27.83 -7.79
CA ALA A 19 -0.03 29.07 -7.75
C ALA A 19 1.34 28.82 -7.10
N TRP A 20 1.38 28.08 -6.00
CA TRP A 20 2.63 27.72 -5.35
C TRP A 20 3.51 26.86 -6.27
N LEU A 21 2.93 25.86 -6.96
CA LEU A 21 3.66 24.97 -7.85
C LEU A 21 4.19 25.72 -9.08
N GLU A 22 3.41 26.61 -9.69
CA GLU A 22 3.83 27.43 -10.83
C GLU A 22 5.02 28.33 -10.48
N GLN A 23 5.11 28.80 -9.23
CA GLN A 23 6.20 29.62 -8.74
C GLN A 23 7.46 28.82 -8.39
N HIS A 24 7.32 27.56 -7.90
CA HIS A 24 8.43 26.84 -7.28
C HIS A 24 8.88 25.60 -8.06
N TRP A 25 8.09 25.10 -9.01
CA TRP A 25 8.48 23.93 -9.80
C TRP A 25 9.67 24.25 -10.71
N ASN A 26 10.74 23.53 -10.46
CA ASN A 26 11.94 23.61 -11.29
C ASN A 26 12.40 22.18 -11.65
N PRO A 27 12.27 21.75 -12.92
CA PRO A 27 12.64 20.41 -13.37
C PRO A 27 14.14 20.11 -13.26
N ASP A 28 14.98 21.13 -13.12
CA ASP A 28 16.43 21.00 -12.99
C ASP A 28 16.92 20.72 -11.57
N LEU A 29 16.07 20.90 -10.56
CA LEU A 29 16.37 20.48 -9.20
C LEU A 29 16.54 18.95 -9.14
N THR A 30 17.38 18.49 -8.20
CA THR A 30 17.38 17.05 -7.89
C THR A 30 16.07 16.67 -7.22
N VAL A 31 15.68 15.39 -7.31
CA VAL A 31 14.50 14.87 -6.60
C VAL A 31 14.58 15.17 -5.10
N ARG A 32 15.78 15.02 -4.50
CA ARG A 32 16.05 15.37 -3.09
C ARG A 32 15.69 16.80 -2.78
N GLN A 33 16.18 17.75 -3.57
CA GLN A 33 15.90 19.17 -3.38
C GLN A 33 14.43 19.48 -3.56
N TRP A 34 13.82 18.91 -4.60
CA TRP A 34 12.40 19.10 -4.87
C TRP A 34 11.49 18.52 -3.78
N TRP A 35 11.75 17.28 -3.36
CA TRP A 35 10.96 16.66 -2.30
C TRP A 35 11.12 17.35 -0.95
N ALA A 36 12.30 17.84 -0.60
CA ALA A 36 12.49 18.66 0.58
C ALA A 36 11.65 19.95 0.49
N LEU A 37 11.65 20.62 -0.65
CA LEU A 37 10.91 21.87 -0.87
C LEU A 37 9.39 21.66 -0.72
N ILE A 38 8.83 20.64 -1.37
CA ILE A 38 7.38 20.35 -1.27
C ILE A 38 6.98 19.82 0.11
N ALA A 39 7.87 19.12 0.82
CA ALA A 39 7.63 18.70 2.20
C ALA A 39 7.55 19.91 3.13
N GLU A 40 8.52 20.80 3.09
CA GLU A 40 8.56 22.04 3.93
C GLU A 40 7.37 22.96 3.65
N SER A 41 6.87 23.01 2.41
CA SER A 41 5.68 23.79 2.05
C SER A 41 4.37 23.21 2.61
N GLY A 42 4.37 21.94 2.99
CA GLY A 42 3.19 21.18 3.41
C GLY A 42 2.30 20.70 2.26
N TRP A 43 2.63 21.00 1.01
CA TRP A 43 1.84 20.56 -0.14
C TRP A 43 2.09 19.10 -0.52
N ALA A 44 3.21 18.50 -0.03
CA ALA A 44 3.46 17.06 -0.21
C ALA A 44 2.37 16.20 0.44
N TYR A 45 1.96 16.57 1.66
CA TYR A 45 1.02 15.82 2.49
C TYR A 45 -0.01 16.75 3.12
N PRO A 46 -0.93 17.35 2.35
CA PRO A 46 -1.79 18.44 2.81
C PRO A 46 -2.66 18.07 4.02
N SER A 47 -2.97 16.79 4.21
CA SER A 47 -3.77 16.32 5.35
C SER A 47 -2.97 16.02 6.62
N TRP A 48 -1.63 16.04 6.58
CA TRP A 48 -0.84 15.86 7.80
C TRP A 48 -0.91 17.10 8.70
N PRO A 49 -0.63 16.97 10.02
CA PRO A 49 -0.56 18.13 10.92
C PRO A 49 0.46 19.17 10.46
N LYS A 50 0.16 20.45 10.68
CA LYS A 50 1.05 21.56 10.26
C LYS A 50 2.46 21.44 10.83
N GLN A 51 2.60 21.02 12.10
CA GLN A 51 3.90 20.81 12.73
C GLN A 51 4.68 19.61 12.17
N TRP A 52 4.04 18.77 11.36
CA TRP A 52 4.60 17.56 10.78
C TRP A 52 4.49 17.55 9.25
N PHE A 53 4.98 18.59 8.60
CA PHE A 53 5.08 18.69 7.13
C PHE A 53 3.75 18.65 6.38
N GLY A 54 2.65 19.01 7.04
CA GLY A 54 1.32 19.10 6.42
C GLY A 54 0.73 20.50 6.51
N ARG A 55 -0.51 20.62 6.07
CA ARG A 55 -1.30 21.86 6.15
C ARG A 55 -2.52 21.72 7.07
N GLY A 56 -2.76 20.53 7.63
CA GLY A 56 -3.93 20.22 8.46
C GLY A 56 -5.25 20.25 7.68
N LEU A 57 -5.20 20.09 6.36
CA LEU A 57 -6.38 20.11 5.50
C LEU A 57 -7.14 18.78 5.57
N PRO A 58 -8.44 18.78 5.23
CA PRO A 58 -9.19 17.53 5.11
C PRO A 58 -8.57 16.57 4.10
N ALA A 59 -8.76 15.27 4.29
CA ALA A 59 -8.25 14.24 3.38
C ALA A 59 -8.72 14.43 1.91
N SER A 60 -9.90 15.03 1.71
CA SER A 60 -10.44 15.40 0.40
C SER A 60 -9.55 16.38 -0.38
N ALA A 61 -8.80 17.23 0.32
CA ALA A 61 -7.88 18.18 -0.28
C ALA A 61 -6.72 17.53 -1.04
N THR A 62 -6.36 16.30 -0.67
CA THR A 62 -5.27 15.56 -1.32
C THR A 62 -5.49 15.38 -2.83
N MET A 63 -6.74 15.20 -3.26
CA MET A 63 -7.07 15.06 -4.69
C MET A 63 -6.87 16.38 -5.44
N ALA A 64 -7.36 17.48 -4.89
CA ALA A 64 -7.20 18.81 -5.48
C ALA A 64 -5.71 19.19 -5.63
N VAL A 65 -4.92 18.92 -4.61
CA VAL A 65 -3.47 19.16 -4.66
C VAL A 65 -2.77 18.28 -5.70
N ARG A 66 -3.13 16.99 -5.77
CA ARG A 66 -2.61 16.09 -6.81
C ARG A 66 -2.93 16.57 -8.23
N ASP A 67 -4.14 17.07 -8.44
CA ASP A 67 -4.55 17.57 -9.74
C ASP A 67 -3.78 18.86 -10.12
N ALA A 68 -3.41 19.70 -9.13
CA ALA A 68 -2.51 20.83 -9.32
C ALA A 68 -1.09 20.39 -9.74
N PHE A 69 -0.52 19.36 -9.08
CA PHE A 69 0.77 18.76 -9.50
C PHE A 69 0.71 18.24 -10.96
N ALA A 70 -0.36 17.52 -11.29
CA ALA A 70 -0.56 17.01 -12.65
C ALA A 70 -0.70 18.13 -13.68
N ARG A 71 -1.37 19.22 -13.35
CA ARG A 71 -1.55 20.38 -14.23
C ARG A 71 -0.25 21.04 -14.63
N VAL A 72 0.69 21.15 -13.68
CA VAL A 72 2.01 21.75 -13.90
C VAL A 72 3.00 20.75 -14.50
N GLY A 73 2.68 19.45 -14.43
CA GLY A 73 3.63 18.36 -14.80
C GLY A 73 4.75 18.20 -13.77
N ALA A 74 4.52 18.67 -12.54
CA ALA A 74 5.51 18.57 -11.47
C ALA A 74 5.57 17.15 -10.91
N LEU A 75 6.79 16.74 -10.48
CA LEU A 75 6.96 15.48 -9.76
C LEU A 75 6.22 15.56 -8.43
N GLY A 76 5.28 14.63 -8.21
CA GLY A 76 4.58 14.51 -6.93
C GLY A 76 5.49 14.03 -5.78
N PRO A 77 4.98 14.06 -4.54
CA PRO A 77 5.72 13.56 -3.38
C PRO A 77 6.00 12.06 -3.48
N PRO A 78 6.99 11.54 -2.71
CA PRO A 78 7.19 10.11 -2.62
C PRO A 78 5.93 9.43 -2.07
N VAL A 79 5.52 8.34 -2.71
CA VAL A 79 4.28 7.63 -2.37
C VAL A 79 4.58 6.15 -2.18
N ARG A 80 5.29 5.81 -1.10
CA ARG A 80 5.71 4.44 -0.76
C ARG A 80 5.14 4.02 0.60
N ALA A 81 5.48 2.81 1.05
CA ALA A 81 5.03 2.29 2.34
C ALA A 81 5.37 3.23 3.51
N GLY A 82 6.54 3.91 3.45
CA GLY A 82 6.92 4.92 4.43
C GLY A 82 5.88 6.02 4.58
N GLN A 83 5.52 6.69 3.49
CA GLN A 83 4.61 7.84 3.50
C GLN A 83 3.13 7.45 3.62
N LYS A 84 2.77 6.28 3.09
CA LYS A 84 1.37 5.82 3.07
C LYS A 84 0.96 5.03 4.29
N LEU A 85 1.89 4.30 4.91
CA LEU A 85 1.61 3.40 6.03
C LEU A 85 2.35 3.82 7.29
N ALA A 86 3.68 3.92 7.24
CA ALA A 86 4.48 4.20 8.43
C ALA A 86 4.22 5.60 8.98
N ALA A 87 4.35 6.66 8.17
CA ALA A 87 4.20 8.03 8.63
C ALA A 87 2.81 8.31 9.25
N PRO A 88 1.66 8.00 8.61
CA PRO A 88 0.37 8.24 9.23
C PRO A 88 0.12 7.36 10.48
N THR A 89 0.70 6.16 10.55
CA THR A 89 0.66 5.33 11.75
C THR A 89 1.46 5.98 12.89
N LEU A 90 2.67 6.46 12.60
CA LEU A 90 3.52 7.16 13.58
C LEU A 90 2.90 8.48 14.02
N LEU A 91 2.33 9.27 13.10
CA LEU A 91 1.61 10.50 13.44
C LEU A 91 0.45 10.25 14.42
N THR A 92 -0.17 9.05 14.34
CA THR A 92 -1.30 8.68 15.20
C THR A 92 -0.86 8.13 16.56
N HIS A 93 0.21 7.33 16.61
CA HIS A 93 0.53 6.49 17.77
C HIS A 93 1.90 6.74 18.40
N ALA A 94 2.83 7.38 17.70
CA ALA A 94 4.17 7.63 18.22
C ALA A 94 4.20 8.82 19.19
N SER A 95 5.16 8.81 20.11
CA SER A 95 5.47 9.97 20.96
C SER A 95 6.02 11.13 20.12
N GLU A 96 5.98 12.35 20.64
CA GLU A 96 6.52 13.52 19.95
C GLU A 96 8.03 13.36 19.65
N ALA A 97 8.79 12.74 20.55
CA ALA A 97 10.20 12.43 20.33
C ALA A 97 10.41 11.47 19.17
N GLN A 98 9.60 10.41 19.08
CA GLN A 98 9.63 9.46 17.96
C GLN A 98 9.17 10.10 16.64
N LYS A 99 8.16 10.96 16.67
CA LYS A 99 7.75 11.73 15.49
C LYS A 99 8.88 12.63 14.99
N ALA A 100 9.53 13.35 15.90
CA ALA A 100 10.67 14.21 15.57
C ALA A 100 11.85 13.43 14.97
N GLN A 101 12.03 12.18 15.39
CA GLN A 101 13.07 11.31 14.88
C GLN A 101 12.78 10.76 13.47
N PHE A 102 11.52 10.38 13.17
CA PHE A 102 11.21 9.61 11.97
C PHE A 102 10.49 10.41 10.87
N ILE A 103 9.60 11.33 11.24
CA ILE A 103 8.76 12.01 10.26
C ILE A 103 9.54 12.88 9.27
N PRO A 104 10.59 13.63 9.66
CA PRO A 104 11.31 14.50 8.73
C PRO A 104 11.91 13.74 7.52
N ALA A 105 12.63 12.65 7.77
CA ALA A 105 13.21 11.83 6.69
C ALA A 105 12.15 11.18 5.80
N LEU A 106 11.05 10.72 6.39
CA LEU A 106 9.91 10.19 5.65
C LEU A 106 9.25 11.26 4.77
N ALA A 107 9.02 12.46 5.32
CA ALA A 107 8.35 13.55 4.59
C ALA A 107 9.18 14.00 3.38
N ARG A 108 10.50 14.06 3.51
CA ARG A 108 11.43 14.43 2.44
C ARG A 108 11.78 13.28 1.49
N GLY A 109 11.28 12.06 1.77
CA GLY A 109 11.60 10.87 0.96
C GLY A 109 13.06 10.44 1.04
N GLU A 110 13.80 10.88 2.05
CA GLU A 110 15.21 10.56 2.26
C GLU A 110 15.41 9.10 2.65
N GLU A 111 14.42 8.52 3.33
CA GLU A 111 14.39 7.11 3.73
C GLU A 111 13.29 6.34 3.04
N GLN A 112 13.59 5.10 2.70
CA GLN A 112 12.62 4.11 2.23
C GLN A 112 12.27 3.17 3.36
N TRP A 113 10.97 2.94 3.55
CA TRP A 113 10.48 2.06 4.61
C TRP A 113 9.65 0.93 4.03
N SER A 114 9.73 -0.24 4.69
CA SER A 114 8.94 -1.41 4.38
C SER A 114 8.04 -1.80 5.56
N GLN A 115 7.12 -2.74 5.31
CA GLN A 115 6.19 -3.27 6.30
C GLN A 115 6.50 -4.75 6.53
N PHE A 116 6.71 -5.14 7.81
CA PHE A 116 7.04 -6.49 8.24
C PHE A 116 5.93 -7.06 9.11
N PHE A 117 4.83 -7.45 8.49
CA PHE A 117 3.66 -7.97 9.19
C PHE A 117 3.47 -9.47 8.95
N SER A 118 3.20 -9.86 7.71
CA SER A 118 2.89 -11.23 7.34
C SER A 118 4.05 -12.19 7.59
N GLU A 119 3.72 -13.43 7.94
CA GLU A 119 4.65 -14.55 8.08
C GLU A 119 4.19 -15.71 7.21
N PRO A 120 5.04 -16.69 6.87
CA PRO A 120 4.62 -17.85 6.09
C PRO A 120 3.39 -18.58 6.68
N GLY A 121 3.26 -18.58 8.01
CA GLY A 121 2.13 -19.18 8.73
C GLY A 121 1.05 -18.19 9.19
N ALA A 122 1.16 -16.89 8.90
CA ALA A 122 0.25 -15.85 9.41
C ALA A 122 0.02 -14.75 8.36
N GLY A 123 -0.92 -14.98 7.46
CA GLY A 123 -1.41 -14.02 6.47
C GLY A 123 -2.77 -13.45 6.87
N SER A 124 -3.86 -14.12 6.51
CA SER A 124 -5.23 -13.71 6.89
C SER A 124 -5.45 -13.75 8.41
N ASP A 125 -4.91 -14.75 9.11
CA ASP A 125 -4.81 -14.74 10.58
C ASP A 125 -3.51 -14.06 11.01
N LEU A 126 -3.42 -12.76 10.75
CA LEU A 126 -2.23 -11.97 11.07
C LEU A 126 -1.88 -12.00 12.55
N ALA A 127 -2.87 -12.06 13.44
CA ALA A 127 -2.65 -12.17 14.87
C ALA A 127 -2.01 -13.51 15.29
N GLY A 128 -1.97 -14.51 14.40
CA GLY A 128 -1.29 -15.78 14.58
C GLY A 128 0.23 -15.73 14.39
N MET A 129 0.81 -14.54 14.15
CA MET A 129 2.25 -14.38 13.94
C MET A 129 3.08 -14.83 15.15
N ARG A 130 4.31 -15.33 14.85
CA ARG A 130 5.24 -15.93 15.81
C ARG A 130 6.59 -15.25 15.94
N ALA A 131 6.91 -14.28 15.07
CA ALA A 131 8.08 -13.43 15.26
C ALA A 131 8.02 -12.85 16.67
N ARG A 132 9.07 -13.05 17.45
CA ARG A 132 9.14 -12.71 18.88
C ARG A 132 10.04 -11.50 19.12
N ALA A 133 9.70 -10.72 20.11
CA ALA A 133 10.53 -9.67 20.68
C ALA A 133 10.68 -9.92 22.17
N GLU A 134 11.90 -10.20 22.60
CA GLU A 134 12.24 -10.52 23.99
C GLU A 134 13.02 -9.36 24.60
N ARG A 135 12.71 -8.98 25.84
CA ARG A 135 13.36 -7.87 26.51
C ARG A 135 14.79 -8.21 26.89
N SER A 136 15.73 -7.34 26.59
CA SER A 136 17.14 -7.46 26.96
C SER A 136 17.65 -6.12 27.50
N GLY A 137 17.56 -5.96 28.81
CA GLY A 137 17.84 -4.67 29.46
C GLY A 137 16.85 -3.58 29.05
N SER A 138 17.35 -2.48 28.49
CA SER A 138 16.54 -1.40 27.92
C SER A 138 16.01 -1.72 26.53
N ASP A 139 16.60 -2.69 25.84
CA ASP A 139 16.40 -2.98 24.43
C ASP A 139 15.54 -4.24 24.21
N TRP A 140 15.34 -4.60 22.96
CA TRP A 140 14.62 -5.77 22.50
C TRP A 140 15.52 -6.64 21.61
N ILE A 141 15.38 -7.95 21.70
CA ILE A 141 15.97 -8.92 20.77
C ILE A 141 14.85 -9.51 19.94
N ILE A 142 14.94 -9.33 18.63
CA ILE A 142 13.92 -9.76 17.68
C ILE A 142 14.40 -11.00 16.93
N ASN A 143 13.54 -12.00 16.90
CA ASN A 143 13.72 -13.23 16.12
C ASN A 143 12.46 -13.56 15.35
N GLY A 144 12.58 -13.87 14.06
CA GLY A 144 11.42 -14.23 13.24
C GLY A 144 11.67 -14.21 11.75
N HIS A 145 10.64 -14.60 11.00
CA HIS A 145 10.66 -14.64 9.55
C HIS A 145 9.41 -13.93 9.00
N LYS A 146 9.61 -12.84 8.28
CA LYS A 146 8.56 -12.07 7.61
C LYS A 146 8.60 -12.33 6.11
N ILE A 147 7.43 -12.26 5.47
CA ILE A 147 7.29 -12.51 4.03
C ILE A 147 6.36 -11.49 3.39
N TRP A 148 6.44 -11.36 2.08
CA TRP A 148 5.67 -10.39 1.26
C TRP A 148 6.00 -8.94 1.60
N SER A 149 7.24 -8.70 2.06
CA SER A 149 7.71 -7.36 2.42
C SER A 149 8.10 -6.59 1.17
N SER A 150 7.22 -5.64 0.75
CA SER A 150 7.41 -4.88 -0.48
C SER A 150 8.66 -3.99 -0.39
N PHE A 151 9.55 -4.13 -1.37
CA PHE A 151 10.76 -3.33 -1.55
C PHE A 151 11.72 -3.30 -0.35
N ALA A 152 11.68 -4.34 0.52
CA ALA A 152 12.57 -4.42 1.68
C ALA A 152 14.05 -4.39 1.29
N GLN A 153 14.42 -4.95 0.12
CA GLN A 153 15.80 -4.93 -0.41
C GLN A 153 16.35 -3.52 -0.68
N TYR A 154 15.49 -2.50 -0.72
CA TYR A 154 15.85 -1.10 -0.96
C TYR A 154 15.51 -0.20 0.22
N SER A 155 14.95 -0.76 1.28
CA SER A 155 14.48 -0.02 2.44
C SER A 155 15.59 0.20 3.47
N ASP A 156 15.58 1.35 4.10
CA ASP A 156 16.48 1.69 5.20
C ASP A 156 15.90 1.22 6.53
N ARG A 157 14.58 1.31 6.67
CA ARG A 157 13.82 0.95 7.87
C ARG A 157 12.50 0.27 7.54
N GLY A 158 11.83 -0.17 8.59
CA GLY A 158 10.45 -0.62 8.47
C GLY A 158 9.68 -0.63 9.77
N ILE A 159 8.37 -0.83 9.60
CA ILE A 159 7.44 -1.04 10.69
C ILE A 159 7.22 -2.54 10.87
N LEU A 160 7.38 -3.01 12.10
CA LEU A 160 7.37 -4.42 12.45
C LEU A 160 6.30 -4.72 13.51
N LEU A 161 5.51 -5.76 13.27
CA LEU A 161 4.73 -6.42 14.31
C LEU A 161 5.46 -7.65 14.81
N ALA A 162 5.64 -7.75 16.12
CA ALA A 162 6.23 -8.93 16.76
C ALA A 162 5.49 -9.24 18.07
N ARG A 163 5.58 -10.48 18.50
CA ARG A 163 4.97 -10.95 19.74
C ARG A 163 5.91 -10.73 20.91
N THR A 164 5.42 -10.01 21.91
CA THR A 164 6.12 -9.74 23.17
C THR A 164 5.56 -10.56 24.33
N ASP A 165 4.34 -11.12 24.18
CA ASP A 165 3.72 -11.95 25.20
C ASP A 165 2.98 -13.13 24.56
N PHE A 166 3.30 -14.36 24.99
CA PHE A 166 2.70 -15.60 24.52
C PHE A 166 1.64 -16.15 25.49
N ASP A 167 1.51 -15.54 26.69
CA ASP A 167 0.63 -16.00 27.78
C ASP A 167 -0.73 -15.33 27.80
N VAL A 168 -0.93 -14.41 26.87
CA VAL A 168 -2.20 -13.70 26.68
C VAL A 168 -2.86 -14.09 25.35
N PRO A 169 -4.15 -13.78 25.14
CA PRO A 169 -4.82 -13.99 23.86
C PRO A 169 -4.08 -13.36 22.70
N LYS A 170 -4.11 -14.02 21.52
CA LYS A 170 -3.25 -13.72 20.37
C LYS A 170 -3.16 -12.25 19.98
N HIS A 171 -4.26 -11.48 20.10
CA HIS A 171 -4.30 -10.06 19.75
C HIS A 171 -3.66 -9.15 20.82
N LYS A 172 -3.59 -9.60 22.08
CA LYS A 172 -3.10 -8.79 23.21
C LYS A 172 -1.57 -8.90 23.39
N GLY A 173 -0.95 -9.92 22.81
CA GLY A 173 0.48 -10.19 22.98
C GLY A 173 1.38 -9.57 21.90
N LEU A 174 0.85 -8.70 21.03
CA LEU A 174 1.59 -8.09 19.93
C LEU A 174 2.05 -6.68 20.29
N SER A 175 3.26 -6.33 19.87
CA SER A 175 3.82 -4.98 19.99
C SER A 175 4.30 -4.49 18.63
N PHE A 176 4.42 -3.16 18.48
CA PHE A 176 4.75 -2.50 17.23
C PHE A 176 6.09 -1.79 17.35
N PHE A 177 6.99 -2.04 16.40
CA PHE A 177 8.35 -1.52 16.43
C PHE A 177 8.70 -0.80 15.13
N VAL A 178 9.63 0.14 15.24
CA VAL A 178 10.44 0.61 14.11
C VAL A 178 11.75 -0.14 14.14
N ILE A 179 12.17 -0.69 13.00
CA ILE A 179 13.40 -1.46 12.88
C ILE A 179 14.29 -0.91 11.75
N ASP A 180 15.58 -0.78 12.02
CA ASP A 180 16.58 -0.48 11.01
C ASP A 180 16.94 -1.77 10.25
N LEU A 181 17.13 -1.71 8.93
CA LEU A 181 17.47 -2.90 8.14
C LEU A 181 18.97 -3.09 7.94
N ASP A 182 19.74 -2.02 8.02
CA ASP A 182 21.20 -2.06 7.89
C ASP A 182 21.83 -2.33 9.25
N GLN A 183 21.63 -3.54 9.77
CA GLN A 183 22.19 -3.96 11.07
C GLN A 183 22.44 -5.49 11.10
N PRO A 184 23.33 -5.98 12.00
CA PRO A 184 23.56 -7.42 12.15
C PRO A 184 22.27 -8.19 12.45
N GLY A 185 22.14 -9.37 11.85
CA GLY A 185 21.01 -10.27 12.08
C GLY A 185 19.81 -10.03 11.15
N VAL A 186 19.81 -8.98 10.36
CA VAL A 186 18.77 -8.74 9.33
C VAL A 186 19.25 -9.30 8.00
N GLU A 187 18.50 -10.23 7.43
CA GLU A 187 18.74 -10.76 6.10
C GLU A 187 17.50 -10.56 5.21
N VAL A 188 17.66 -9.91 4.07
CA VAL A 188 16.59 -9.66 3.10
C VAL A 188 16.82 -10.50 1.85
N ARG A 189 15.84 -11.32 1.48
CA ARG A 189 15.89 -12.20 0.30
C ARG A 189 14.75 -11.86 -0.66
N PRO A 190 15.04 -11.32 -1.86
CA PRO A 190 14.01 -11.06 -2.86
C PRO A 190 13.32 -12.35 -3.32
N LEU A 191 11.99 -12.28 -3.46
CA LEU A 191 11.15 -13.34 -3.99
C LEU A 191 10.86 -13.10 -5.46
N ARG A 192 11.25 -14.04 -6.32
CA ARG A 192 10.88 -14.01 -7.72
C ARG A 192 9.43 -14.48 -7.88
N GLN A 193 8.59 -13.57 -8.33
CA GLN A 193 7.18 -13.82 -8.58
C GLN A 193 6.96 -14.49 -9.94
N MET A 194 5.75 -15.02 -10.14
CA MET A 194 5.32 -15.68 -11.37
C MET A 194 5.42 -14.78 -12.61
N ASN A 195 5.18 -13.47 -12.44
CA ASN A 195 5.32 -12.45 -13.48
C ASN A 195 6.77 -12.01 -13.75
N GLY A 196 7.73 -12.55 -12.99
CA GLY A 196 9.16 -12.21 -13.10
C GLY A 196 9.61 -11.06 -12.19
N ASN A 197 8.69 -10.33 -11.57
CA ASN A 197 9.01 -9.24 -10.65
C ASN A 197 9.65 -9.75 -9.35
N GLN A 198 10.32 -8.87 -8.61
CA GLN A 198 11.04 -9.17 -7.37
C GLN A 198 10.81 -8.06 -6.31
N GLU A 199 9.65 -7.41 -6.32
CA GLU A 199 9.35 -6.36 -5.34
C GLU A 199 9.06 -6.92 -3.95
N PHE A 200 8.63 -8.17 -3.82
CA PHE A 200 8.42 -8.81 -2.54
C PHE A 200 9.66 -9.52 -2.02
N ASN A 201 9.77 -9.58 -0.70
CA ASN A 201 10.91 -10.19 -0.03
C ASN A 201 10.46 -11.07 1.14
N GLU A 202 11.29 -12.04 1.45
CA GLU A 202 11.43 -12.61 2.77
C GLU A 202 12.44 -11.79 3.58
N VAL A 203 12.17 -11.61 4.86
CA VAL A 203 13.08 -10.94 5.78
C VAL A 203 13.24 -11.78 7.04
N PHE A 204 14.47 -12.17 7.29
CA PHE A 204 14.84 -12.95 8.47
C PHE A 204 15.46 -12.02 9.51
N PHE A 205 15.01 -12.19 10.74
CA PHE A 205 15.56 -11.52 11.92
C PHE A 205 16.14 -12.58 12.83
N THR A 206 17.46 -12.51 13.07
CA THR A 206 18.19 -13.43 13.93
C THR A 206 18.95 -12.63 14.97
N ASP A 207 18.47 -12.67 16.22
CA ASP A 207 19.00 -11.94 17.36
C ASP A 207 19.20 -10.43 17.11
N VAL A 208 18.27 -9.84 16.34
CA VAL A 208 18.33 -8.41 15.96
C VAL A 208 18.05 -7.55 17.17
N ARG A 209 19.01 -6.68 17.52
CA ARG A 209 18.88 -5.76 18.64
C ARG A 209 18.14 -4.49 18.22
N VAL A 210 17.05 -4.19 18.91
CA VAL A 210 16.23 -3.01 18.67
C VAL A 210 16.17 -2.16 19.94
N PRO A 211 16.60 -0.88 19.90
CA PRO A 211 16.54 0.01 21.05
C PRO A 211 15.13 0.13 21.62
N GLY A 212 15.01 0.33 22.92
CA GLY A 212 13.73 0.36 23.61
C GLY A 212 12.83 1.53 23.18
N ASP A 213 13.41 2.64 22.73
CA ASP A 213 12.71 3.81 22.19
C ASP A 213 12.08 3.57 20.80
N ARG A 214 12.34 2.42 20.19
CA ARG A 214 11.75 2.00 18.91
C ARG A 214 10.40 1.30 19.08
N LEU A 215 9.96 1.00 20.29
CA LEU A 215 8.62 0.51 20.60
C LEU A 215 7.63 1.68 20.42
N ILE A 216 6.66 1.51 19.54
CA ILE A 216 5.62 2.50 19.27
C ILE A 216 4.36 2.16 20.09
N GLY A 217 3.85 3.13 20.84
CA GLY A 217 2.78 2.91 21.81
C GLY A 217 3.25 2.11 23.03
N GLY A 218 2.34 1.41 23.68
CA GLY A 218 2.62 0.54 24.82
C GLY A 218 2.83 -0.92 24.44
N LEU A 219 3.33 -1.71 25.39
CA LEU A 219 3.36 -3.17 25.27
C LEU A 219 1.92 -3.70 25.08
N GLY A 220 1.74 -4.59 24.10
CA GLY A 220 0.45 -5.17 23.78
C GLY A 220 -0.43 -4.29 22.87
N ASP A 221 -0.04 -3.05 22.55
CA ASP A 221 -0.78 -2.17 21.65
C ASP A 221 -0.57 -2.50 20.15
N GLY A 222 0.33 -3.44 19.85
CA GLY A 222 0.71 -3.75 18.47
C GLY A 222 -0.45 -4.09 17.55
N TRP A 223 -1.45 -4.83 18.05
CA TRP A 223 -2.63 -5.15 17.24
C TRP A 223 -3.46 -3.90 16.88
N LYS A 224 -3.70 -3.03 17.85
CA LYS A 224 -4.41 -1.76 17.66
C LYS A 224 -3.69 -0.87 16.63
N ILE A 225 -2.38 -0.74 16.78
CA ILE A 225 -1.54 0.07 15.88
C ILE A 225 -1.49 -0.57 14.48
N GLY A 226 -1.34 -1.90 14.42
CA GLY A 226 -1.39 -2.66 13.16
C GLY A 226 -2.71 -2.49 12.41
N LEU A 227 -3.86 -2.48 13.12
CA LEU A 227 -5.17 -2.20 12.50
C LEU A 227 -5.26 -0.78 11.94
N THR A 228 -4.63 0.21 12.57
CA THR A 228 -4.51 1.57 12.03
C THR A 228 -3.72 1.56 10.72
N THR A 229 -2.57 0.90 10.70
CA THR A 229 -1.75 0.73 9.47
C THR A 229 -2.52 0.07 8.34
N LEU A 230 -3.20 -1.05 8.63
CA LEU A 230 -4.05 -1.78 7.67
C LEU A 230 -5.27 -0.95 7.21
N GLY A 231 -5.74 -0.03 8.06
CA GLY A 231 -6.74 0.97 7.69
C GLY A 231 -6.23 1.87 6.58
N PHE A 232 -5.05 2.44 6.73
CA PHE A 232 -4.41 3.27 5.70
C PHE A 232 -4.14 2.49 4.41
N GLU A 233 -3.73 1.23 4.50
CA GLU A 233 -3.51 0.37 3.34
C GLU A 233 -4.76 0.22 2.47
N ARG A 234 -5.94 0.08 3.06
CA ARG A 234 -7.22 -0.05 2.32
C ARG A 234 -7.61 1.22 1.56
N PHE A 235 -7.18 2.38 2.04
CA PHE A 235 -7.37 3.66 1.36
C PHE A 235 -6.28 3.94 0.31
N MET A 236 -5.27 3.09 0.20
CA MET A 236 -4.29 3.17 -0.87
C MET A 236 -4.97 2.91 -2.22
N THR A 237 -5.53 3.96 -2.77
CA THR A 237 -5.94 3.95 -4.17
C THR A 237 -4.73 3.64 -5.04
N VAL A 238 -4.97 2.85 -6.04
CA VAL A 238 -4.08 2.28 -7.04
C VAL A 238 -3.25 3.30 -7.83
N ALA A 239 -3.46 4.58 -7.60
CA ALA A 239 -2.73 5.66 -8.23
C ALA A 239 -1.33 5.77 -7.63
N ALA A 240 -0.37 5.32 -8.41
CA ALA A 240 1.04 5.61 -8.28
C ALA A 240 1.77 4.99 -7.07
N VAL A 241 1.88 3.68 -7.06
CA VAL A 241 3.22 3.18 -6.83
C VAL A 241 3.91 3.37 -8.19
N SER A 242 4.47 4.54 -8.44
CA SER A 242 5.44 4.66 -9.52
C SER A 242 6.49 3.61 -9.23
N ALA A 243 6.69 2.72 -10.17
CA ALA A 243 7.79 1.78 -10.16
C ALA A 243 9.08 2.59 -10.28
N LEU A 244 9.48 3.19 -9.16
CA LEU A 244 10.80 3.78 -9.06
C LEU A 244 11.76 2.61 -9.10
N PRO A 245 12.80 2.62 -9.95
CA PRO A 245 13.73 1.53 -10.04
C PRO A 245 14.27 1.21 -8.68
N GLY A 246 14.32 -0.07 -8.45
CA GLY A 246 14.80 -0.61 -7.25
C GLY A 246 16.28 -0.44 -7.08
N ARG A 247 16.69 0.61 -6.43
CA ARG A 247 18.03 0.76 -5.86
C ARG A 247 17.93 1.47 -4.52
N LYS A 248 18.87 1.19 -3.63
CA LYS A 248 18.99 1.93 -2.35
C LYS A 248 19.21 3.41 -2.68
N GLY A 249 18.51 4.30 -1.99
CA GLY A 249 18.50 5.74 -2.27
C GLY A 249 17.57 6.18 -3.43
N GLY A 250 17.07 5.27 -4.24
CA GLY A 250 16.14 5.60 -5.33
C GLY A 250 16.70 6.62 -6.34
N TYR A 251 15.90 7.65 -6.66
CA TYR A 251 16.26 8.69 -7.64
C TYR A 251 16.67 10.03 -7.02
N LEU A 252 17.00 10.04 -5.74
CA LEU A 252 17.16 11.30 -5.01
C LEU A 252 18.12 12.29 -5.67
N ASP A 253 19.14 11.79 -6.36
CA ASP A 253 20.17 12.61 -7.00
C ASP A 253 19.92 12.83 -8.50
N GLU A 254 18.81 12.32 -9.06
CA GLU A 254 18.39 12.56 -10.43
C GLU A 254 17.60 13.87 -10.55
N LYS A 255 17.54 14.45 -11.77
CA LYS A 255 16.73 15.63 -12.03
C LYS A 255 15.23 15.31 -11.88
N ALA A 256 14.52 16.13 -11.13
CA ALA A 256 13.09 15.95 -10.87
C ALA A 256 12.23 15.92 -12.14
N GLY A 257 12.58 16.74 -13.13
CA GLY A 257 11.91 16.74 -14.44
C GLY A 257 12.07 15.45 -15.21
N HIS A 258 13.24 14.82 -15.15
CA HIS A 258 13.49 13.53 -15.80
C HIS A 258 12.63 12.42 -15.15
N VAL A 259 12.62 12.39 -13.81
CA VAL A 259 11.80 11.41 -13.07
C VAL A 259 10.31 11.65 -13.28
N ALA A 260 9.85 12.91 -13.31
CA ALA A 260 8.45 13.24 -13.57
C ALA A 260 7.99 12.72 -14.93
N ALA A 261 8.78 12.92 -15.99
CA ALA A 261 8.48 12.42 -17.32
C ALA A 261 8.41 10.88 -17.38
N GLY A 262 9.32 10.19 -16.69
CA GLY A 262 9.32 8.72 -16.58
C GLY A 262 8.10 8.18 -15.84
N VAL A 263 7.72 8.80 -14.73
CA VAL A 263 6.55 8.42 -13.93
C VAL A 263 5.25 8.62 -14.71
N LEU A 264 5.14 9.70 -15.49
CA LEU A 264 3.96 9.98 -16.32
C LEU A 264 3.81 9.00 -17.50
N SER A 265 4.93 8.45 -17.99
CA SER A 265 4.95 7.56 -19.16
C SER A 265 4.73 6.08 -18.82
N THR A 266 4.95 5.66 -17.57
CA THR A 266 4.89 4.23 -17.19
C THR A 266 3.87 4.02 -16.06
N PRO A 267 2.61 3.65 -16.38
CA PRO A 267 1.63 3.29 -15.37
C PRO A 267 2.10 2.07 -14.58
N GLY A 268 2.13 2.14 -13.26
CA GLY A 268 2.36 0.97 -12.41
C GLY A 268 1.27 -0.09 -12.63
N GLU A 269 1.58 -1.36 -12.38
CA GLU A 269 0.66 -2.51 -12.58
C GLU A 269 -0.71 -2.31 -11.93
N GLY A 270 -0.72 -1.75 -10.73
CA GLY A 270 -1.96 -1.43 -10.04
C GLY A 270 -2.85 -0.43 -10.79
N ALA A 271 -2.29 0.41 -11.66
CA ALA A 271 -3.04 1.34 -12.49
C ALA A 271 -3.67 0.68 -13.71
N LEU A 272 -3.29 -0.55 -14.04
CA LEU A 272 -3.89 -1.31 -15.15
C LEU A 272 -5.28 -1.84 -14.77
N VAL A 273 -5.52 -2.14 -13.49
CA VAL A 273 -6.86 -2.52 -13.02
C VAL A 273 -7.80 -1.33 -13.19
N GLY A 274 -8.84 -1.47 -14.02
CA GLY A 274 -9.76 -0.40 -14.39
C GLY A 274 -9.35 0.36 -15.66
N ARG A 275 -8.35 -0.14 -16.41
CA ARG A 275 -7.91 0.39 -17.71
C ARG A 275 -7.67 -0.69 -18.77
N MET A 276 -7.95 -1.93 -18.43
CA MET A 276 -7.69 -3.08 -19.30
C MET A 276 -8.53 -3.05 -20.57
N THR A 277 -9.74 -2.47 -20.55
CA THR A 277 -10.61 -2.34 -21.74
C THR A 277 -9.88 -1.73 -22.92
N ASN A 278 -9.15 -0.64 -22.72
CA ASN A 278 -8.45 0.04 -23.83
C ASN A 278 -7.29 -0.82 -24.37
N ILE A 279 -6.57 -1.52 -23.50
CA ILE A 279 -5.46 -2.40 -23.87
C ILE A 279 -5.99 -3.60 -24.67
N VAL A 280 -7.00 -4.26 -24.12
CA VAL A 280 -7.64 -5.42 -24.73
C VAL A 280 -8.30 -5.07 -26.07
N ARG A 281 -8.95 -3.91 -26.17
CA ARG A 281 -9.54 -3.43 -27.43
C ARG A 281 -8.48 -3.19 -28.50
N LYS A 282 -7.35 -2.59 -28.17
CA LYS A 282 -6.23 -2.40 -29.10
C LYS A 282 -5.70 -3.75 -29.58
N ALA A 283 -5.49 -4.70 -28.67
CA ALA A 283 -5.08 -6.05 -29.01
C ALA A 283 -6.09 -6.74 -29.94
N ALA A 284 -7.38 -6.64 -29.65
CA ALA A 284 -8.44 -7.22 -30.47
C ALA A 284 -8.46 -6.65 -31.91
N ILE A 285 -8.15 -5.36 -32.06
CA ILE A 285 -8.03 -4.74 -33.38
C ILE A 285 -6.78 -5.24 -34.10
N SER A 286 -5.63 -5.25 -33.45
CA SER A 286 -4.37 -5.75 -34.02
C SER A 286 -4.45 -7.21 -34.48
N LEU A 287 -5.15 -8.03 -33.72
CA LEU A 287 -5.37 -9.45 -34.02
C LEU A 287 -6.57 -9.72 -34.96
N SER A 288 -7.25 -8.66 -35.41
CA SER A 288 -8.44 -8.73 -36.28
C SER A 288 -9.64 -9.52 -35.71
N VAL A 289 -9.68 -9.75 -34.38
CA VAL A 289 -10.79 -10.45 -33.70
C VAL A 289 -11.86 -9.48 -33.17
N HIS A 290 -11.69 -8.18 -33.33
CA HIS A 290 -12.59 -7.14 -32.82
C HIS A 290 -14.01 -7.19 -33.42
N LYS A 291 -14.23 -7.92 -34.52
CA LYS A 291 -15.53 -8.11 -35.17
C LYS A 291 -16.28 -9.34 -34.66
N ASP A 292 -15.60 -10.25 -33.97
CA ASP A 292 -16.23 -11.41 -33.36
C ASP A 292 -17.29 -10.97 -32.34
N PRO A 293 -18.55 -11.42 -32.46
CA PRO A 293 -19.63 -10.97 -31.57
C PRO A 293 -19.41 -11.41 -30.12
N VAL A 294 -18.77 -12.54 -29.87
CA VAL A 294 -18.48 -13.01 -28.49
C VAL A 294 -17.41 -12.11 -27.86
N ILE A 295 -16.30 -11.89 -28.57
CA ILE A 295 -15.23 -10.99 -28.11
C ILE A 295 -15.76 -9.58 -27.84
N ARG A 296 -16.63 -9.05 -28.71
CA ARG A 296 -17.25 -7.74 -28.53
C ARG A 296 -18.06 -7.67 -27.23
N GLN A 297 -18.87 -8.68 -26.94
CA GLN A 297 -19.66 -8.73 -25.69
C GLN A 297 -18.76 -8.82 -24.46
N ARG A 298 -17.70 -9.61 -24.52
CA ARG A 298 -16.72 -9.74 -23.43
C ARG A 298 -16.03 -8.39 -23.13
N ILE A 299 -15.58 -7.68 -24.18
CA ILE A 299 -14.97 -6.35 -24.04
C ILE A 299 -15.98 -5.31 -23.52
N ALA A 300 -17.23 -5.34 -24.01
CA ALA A 300 -18.27 -4.46 -23.53
C ALA A 300 -18.60 -4.69 -22.05
N HIS A 301 -18.63 -5.94 -21.60
CA HIS A 301 -18.81 -6.28 -20.20
C HIS A 301 -17.65 -5.75 -19.33
N LEU A 302 -16.41 -5.90 -19.78
CA LEU A 302 -15.24 -5.36 -19.10
C LEU A 302 -15.33 -3.83 -18.98
N ASP A 303 -15.67 -3.11 -20.06
CA ASP A 303 -15.85 -1.65 -20.05
C ASP A 303 -16.94 -1.20 -19.06
N MET A 304 -18.06 -1.91 -19.05
CA MET A 304 -19.15 -1.64 -18.11
C MET A 304 -18.67 -1.79 -16.64
N MET A 305 -17.97 -2.86 -16.34
CA MET A 305 -17.46 -3.11 -14.98
C MET A 305 -16.37 -2.11 -14.57
N GLU A 306 -15.52 -1.67 -15.50
CA GLU A 306 -14.54 -0.60 -15.24
C GLU A 306 -15.22 0.73 -14.90
N ARG A 307 -16.31 1.07 -15.58
CA ARG A 307 -17.11 2.27 -15.28
C ARG A 307 -17.80 2.17 -13.92
N VAL A 308 -18.38 1.01 -13.60
CA VAL A 308 -18.96 0.75 -12.27
C VAL A 308 -17.93 0.91 -11.17
N PHE A 309 -16.72 0.41 -11.40
CA PHE A 309 -15.60 0.58 -10.45
C PHE A 309 -15.22 2.06 -10.26
N GLN A 310 -15.14 2.82 -11.34
CA GLN A 310 -14.85 4.26 -11.29
C GLN A 310 -15.91 5.00 -10.47
N TYR A 311 -17.20 4.78 -10.75
CA TYR A 311 -18.30 5.42 -10.01
C TYR A 311 -18.32 5.00 -8.54
N THR A 312 -18.05 3.73 -8.24
CA THR A 312 -17.95 3.22 -6.89
C THR A 312 -16.80 3.88 -6.13
N SER A 313 -15.66 4.07 -6.80
CA SER A 313 -14.49 4.74 -6.22
C SER A 313 -14.76 6.22 -5.92
N VAL A 314 -15.42 6.94 -6.83
CA VAL A 314 -15.85 8.34 -6.63
C VAL A 314 -16.83 8.45 -5.45
N ARG A 315 -17.84 7.57 -5.41
CA ARG A 315 -18.81 7.53 -4.31
C ARG A 315 -18.12 7.24 -2.97
N ASN A 316 -17.15 6.33 -2.96
CA ASN A 316 -16.36 6.03 -1.77
C ASN A 316 -15.57 7.25 -1.29
N ALA A 317 -14.88 7.93 -2.19
CA ALA A 317 -14.13 9.13 -1.86
C ALA A 317 -15.03 10.24 -1.28
N ALA A 318 -16.21 10.45 -1.86
CA ALA A 318 -17.19 11.39 -1.34
C ALA A 318 -17.73 11.00 0.05
N GLY A 319 -17.95 9.71 0.29
CA GLY A 319 -18.36 9.20 1.60
C GLY A 319 -17.31 9.45 2.68
N VAL A 320 -16.05 9.19 2.38
CA VAL A 320 -14.92 9.48 3.28
C VAL A 320 -14.82 10.98 3.56
N ALA A 321 -14.94 11.81 2.53
CA ALA A 321 -14.90 13.26 2.66
C ALA A 321 -16.03 13.83 3.54
N SER A 322 -17.20 13.18 3.54
CA SER A 322 -18.36 13.57 4.37
C SER A 322 -18.36 12.99 5.77
N GLY A 323 -17.26 12.38 6.22
CA GLY A 323 -17.15 11.77 7.55
C GLY A 323 -18.01 10.51 7.75
N LYS A 324 -18.53 9.92 6.69
CA LYS A 324 -19.23 8.64 6.68
C LYS A 324 -18.31 7.53 6.15
N PRO A 325 -17.31 7.11 6.93
CA PRO A 325 -16.46 6.00 6.53
C PRO A 325 -17.31 4.74 6.54
N GLY A 326 -17.86 4.44 5.39
CA GLY A 326 -18.55 3.18 5.18
C GLY A 326 -17.55 2.07 4.86
N VAL A 327 -18.06 0.91 4.59
CA VAL A 327 -17.40 -0.28 4.10
C VAL A 327 -16.85 -0.14 2.71
N SER A 328 -16.95 1.03 2.22
CA SER A 328 -16.60 1.43 0.88
C SER A 328 -15.22 0.93 0.48
N GLY A 329 -14.23 0.91 1.38
CA GLY A 329 -12.91 0.32 1.11
C GLY A 329 -12.96 -1.19 0.80
N SER A 330 -13.74 -1.96 1.55
CA SER A 330 -13.91 -3.41 1.31
C SER A 330 -14.63 -3.69 -0.01
N ILE A 331 -15.66 -2.91 -0.34
CA ILE A 331 -16.37 -3.02 -1.62
C ILE A 331 -15.44 -2.68 -2.79
N VAL A 332 -14.71 -1.58 -2.70
CA VAL A 332 -13.75 -1.16 -3.73
C VAL A 332 -12.69 -2.24 -3.95
N LYS A 333 -12.18 -2.85 -2.87
CA LYS A 333 -11.20 -3.94 -2.95
C LYS A 333 -11.79 -5.17 -3.66
N LEU A 334 -13.01 -5.60 -3.33
CA LEU A 334 -13.67 -6.74 -3.97
C LEU A 334 -13.91 -6.48 -5.47
N VAL A 335 -14.48 -5.34 -5.82
CA VAL A 335 -14.72 -4.99 -7.24
C VAL A 335 -13.40 -4.94 -8.01
N ARG A 336 -12.33 -4.43 -7.39
CA ARG A 336 -10.99 -4.43 -7.98
C ARG A 336 -10.48 -5.84 -8.26
N SER A 337 -10.66 -6.78 -7.32
CA SER A 337 -10.26 -8.17 -7.52
C SER A 337 -11.04 -8.82 -8.66
N GLU A 338 -12.34 -8.56 -8.76
CA GLU A 338 -13.19 -9.05 -9.85
C GLU A 338 -12.78 -8.47 -11.20
N LEU A 339 -12.48 -7.17 -11.26
CA LEU A 339 -11.98 -6.52 -12.48
C LEU A 339 -10.64 -7.09 -12.92
N ALA A 340 -9.73 -7.38 -11.99
CA ALA A 340 -8.45 -7.98 -12.31
C ALA A 340 -8.64 -9.38 -12.93
N ARG A 341 -9.52 -10.19 -12.36
CA ARG A 341 -9.89 -11.51 -12.93
C ARG A 341 -10.51 -11.38 -14.31
N LEU A 342 -11.53 -10.52 -14.43
CA LEU A 342 -12.23 -10.30 -15.72
C LEU A 342 -11.27 -9.76 -16.78
N GLY A 343 -10.45 -8.76 -16.45
CA GLY A 343 -9.45 -8.19 -17.37
C GLY A 343 -8.43 -9.23 -17.85
N ARG A 344 -7.98 -10.11 -16.94
CA ARG A 344 -7.12 -11.26 -17.27
C ARG A 344 -7.84 -12.20 -18.25
N GLU A 345 -9.05 -12.63 -17.92
CA GLU A 345 -9.81 -13.59 -18.72
C GLU A 345 -10.09 -13.06 -20.13
N VAL A 346 -10.66 -11.86 -20.23
CA VAL A 346 -10.97 -11.24 -21.53
C VAL A 346 -9.69 -10.95 -22.31
N GLY A 347 -8.62 -10.50 -21.64
CA GLY A 347 -7.34 -10.26 -22.29
C GLY A 347 -6.74 -11.51 -22.89
N MET A 348 -6.69 -12.60 -22.12
CA MET A 348 -6.15 -13.89 -22.60
C MET A 348 -7.03 -14.52 -23.68
N GLU A 349 -8.36 -14.38 -23.59
CA GLU A 349 -9.31 -14.84 -24.61
C GLU A 349 -9.07 -14.10 -25.95
N VAL A 350 -8.88 -12.79 -25.91
CA VAL A 350 -8.56 -11.98 -27.10
C VAL A 350 -7.22 -12.36 -27.72
N LEU A 351 -6.22 -12.65 -26.90
CA LEU A 351 -4.90 -13.07 -27.38
C LEU A 351 -4.91 -14.48 -28.00
N GLY A 352 -5.77 -15.38 -27.52
CA GLY A 352 -5.78 -16.77 -27.95
C GLY A 352 -4.39 -17.41 -27.86
N ALA A 353 -3.91 -18.03 -28.91
CA ALA A 353 -2.59 -18.65 -28.95
C ALA A 353 -1.42 -17.67 -28.74
N GLN A 354 -1.58 -16.38 -29.09
CA GLN A 354 -0.57 -15.33 -28.82
C GLN A 354 -0.38 -15.06 -27.33
N GLY A 355 -1.34 -15.44 -26.50
CA GLY A 355 -1.22 -15.34 -25.04
C GLY A 355 -0.16 -16.28 -24.43
N LEU A 356 0.29 -17.29 -25.17
CA LEU A 356 1.32 -18.25 -24.71
C LEU A 356 2.74 -17.69 -24.82
N VAL A 357 2.94 -16.60 -25.55
CA VAL A 357 4.26 -15.96 -25.70
C VAL A 357 4.27 -14.61 -24.95
N SER A 358 5.39 -14.30 -24.31
CA SER A 358 5.49 -13.09 -23.49
C SER A 358 5.58 -11.81 -24.33
N LYS A 359 6.08 -11.89 -25.57
CA LYS A 359 6.22 -10.78 -26.51
C LYS A 359 6.28 -11.29 -27.95
N SER A 360 5.66 -10.56 -28.87
CA SER A 360 5.74 -10.79 -30.31
C SER A 360 5.59 -9.45 -31.04
N ASP A 361 5.69 -9.46 -32.37
CA ASP A 361 5.48 -8.26 -33.19
C ASP A 361 4.06 -7.68 -33.08
N VAL A 362 3.10 -8.47 -32.58
CA VAL A 362 1.69 -8.10 -32.48
C VAL A 362 1.28 -7.75 -31.05
N VAL A 363 1.96 -8.30 -30.02
CA VAL A 363 1.65 -8.10 -28.61
C VAL A 363 2.90 -7.70 -27.83
N ASP A 364 2.76 -6.70 -26.97
CA ASP A 364 3.87 -6.12 -26.19
C ASP A 364 4.12 -6.84 -24.85
N GLY A 365 3.34 -7.89 -24.54
CA GLY A 365 3.41 -8.64 -23.29
C GLY A 365 2.63 -8.04 -22.12
N THR A 366 2.00 -6.88 -22.27
CA THR A 366 1.26 -6.22 -21.18
C THR A 366 0.13 -7.07 -20.64
N ILE A 367 -0.66 -7.70 -21.52
CA ILE A 367 -1.80 -8.55 -21.11
C ILE A 367 -1.32 -9.79 -20.39
N GLN A 368 -0.28 -10.45 -20.90
CA GLN A 368 0.32 -11.65 -20.28
C GLN A 368 0.90 -11.33 -18.90
N HIS A 369 1.66 -10.24 -18.81
CA HIS A 369 2.21 -9.78 -17.54
C HIS A 369 1.11 -9.45 -16.53
N PHE A 370 0.07 -8.73 -16.97
CA PHE A 370 -1.11 -8.46 -16.14
C PHE A 370 -1.81 -9.76 -15.70
N ALA A 371 -1.94 -10.74 -16.61
CA ALA A 371 -2.57 -12.02 -16.30
C ALA A 371 -1.81 -12.79 -15.20
N LEU A 372 -0.48 -12.80 -15.26
CA LEU A 372 0.37 -13.39 -14.23
C LEU A 372 0.35 -12.62 -12.90
N SER A 373 0.20 -11.30 -12.96
CA SER A 373 0.13 -10.44 -11.77
C SER A 373 -1.25 -10.48 -11.09
N SER A 374 -2.33 -10.65 -11.85
CA SER A 374 -3.71 -10.47 -11.37
C SER A 374 -4.11 -11.28 -10.13
N PRO A 375 -3.61 -12.53 -9.89
CA PRO A 375 -4.00 -13.31 -8.72
C PRO A 375 -3.71 -12.65 -7.38
N TYR A 376 -2.64 -11.84 -7.28
CA TYR A 376 -2.31 -11.17 -6.03
C TYR A 376 -3.40 -10.20 -5.57
N THR A 377 -4.19 -9.63 -6.48
CA THR A 377 -5.25 -8.68 -6.16
C THR A 377 -6.34 -9.26 -5.27
N SER A 378 -6.56 -10.58 -5.34
CA SER A 378 -7.52 -11.30 -4.49
C SER A 378 -6.95 -11.65 -3.10
N ILE A 379 -5.65 -11.47 -2.90
CA ILE A 379 -4.92 -11.87 -1.69
C ILE A 379 -4.46 -10.66 -0.90
N ALA A 380 -3.75 -9.74 -1.54
CA ALA A 380 -3.15 -8.57 -0.91
C ALA A 380 -4.17 -7.59 -0.32
N GLY A 381 -3.83 -6.92 0.76
CA GLY A 381 -4.71 -5.96 1.44
C GLY A 381 -5.93 -6.60 2.12
N GLY A 382 -5.81 -7.87 2.52
CA GLY A 382 -6.88 -8.74 3.01
C GLY A 382 -7.57 -9.47 1.87
N THR A 383 -7.69 -10.80 1.99
CA THR A 383 -8.29 -11.64 0.94
C THR A 383 -9.74 -11.24 0.65
N ASP A 384 -10.27 -11.68 -0.48
CA ASP A 384 -11.66 -11.44 -0.84
C ASP A 384 -12.61 -11.98 0.24
N GLU A 385 -12.27 -13.12 0.88
CA GLU A 385 -13.03 -13.72 1.99
C GLU A 385 -13.00 -12.82 3.23
N ILE A 386 -11.81 -12.30 3.61
CA ILE A 386 -11.69 -11.34 4.72
C ILE A 386 -12.52 -10.09 4.47
N GLN A 387 -12.54 -9.58 3.22
CA GLN A 387 -13.36 -8.42 2.89
C GLN A 387 -14.86 -8.72 2.98
N ARG A 388 -15.30 -9.92 2.56
CA ARG A 388 -16.69 -10.36 2.72
C ARG A 388 -17.07 -10.48 4.19
N ASN A 389 -16.20 -11.06 5.02
CA ASN A 389 -16.43 -11.14 6.47
C ASN A 389 -16.56 -9.75 7.11
N LEU A 390 -15.68 -8.80 6.73
CA LEU A 390 -15.77 -7.42 7.22
C LEU A 390 -17.09 -6.74 6.82
N ILE A 391 -17.57 -6.97 5.61
CA ILE A 391 -18.87 -6.49 5.15
C ILE A 391 -19.98 -7.14 5.96
N ALA A 392 -19.97 -8.45 6.09
CA ALA A 392 -20.98 -9.21 6.82
C ALA A 392 -21.10 -8.75 8.27
N GLU A 393 -19.99 -8.72 9.00
CA GLU A 393 -19.95 -8.42 10.43
C GLU A 393 -20.19 -6.94 10.74
N ARG A 394 -19.49 -6.04 10.02
CA ARG A 394 -19.46 -4.61 10.39
C ARG A 394 -20.55 -3.78 9.76
N ILE A 395 -21.17 -4.27 8.68
CA ILE A 395 -22.17 -3.50 7.93
C ILE A 395 -23.52 -4.11 7.98
N LEU A 396 -23.57 -5.41 7.67
CA LEU A 396 -24.82 -6.13 7.70
C LEU A 396 -25.19 -6.56 9.13
N GLY A 397 -24.27 -6.41 10.11
CA GLY A 397 -24.50 -6.77 11.50
C GLY A 397 -24.68 -8.27 11.72
N LEU A 398 -24.17 -9.10 10.80
CA LEU A 398 -24.24 -10.55 10.94
C LEU A 398 -23.34 -11.02 12.09
N PRO A 399 -23.71 -12.11 12.77
CA PRO A 399 -22.90 -12.65 13.87
C PRO A 399 -21.53 -13.10 13.35
N ARG A 400 -20.53 -12.94 14.20
CA ARG A 400 -19.19 -13.49 13.94
C ARG A 400 -19.18 -14.97 14.18
N ASP A 401 -18.32 -15.67 13.40
CA ASP A 401 -18.03 -17.06 13.68
C ASP A 401 -17.40 -17.21 15.07
N GLU A 402 -17.78 -18.26 15.79
CA GLU A 402 -17.16 -18.63 17.05
C GLU A 402 -15.69 -19.00 16.79
N SER A 403 -14.80 -18.38 17.54
CA SER A 403 -13.39 -18.75 17.55
C SER A 403 -13.03 -19.39 18.90
N PRO A 404 -12.81 -20.71 18.94
CA PRO A 404 -12.51 -21.41 20.20
C PRO A 404 -11.20 -20.93 20.85
N ASP A 405 -10.34 -20.27 20.08
CA ASP A 405 -9.02 -19.80 20.53
C ASP A 405 -9.02 -18.31 20.93
N ARG A 406 -10.16 -17.66 20.94
CA ARG A 406 -10.25 -16.19 21.08
C ARG A 406 -9.67 -15.68 22.41
N ASP A 407 -9.97 -16.40 23.49
CA ASP A 407 -9.58 -15.98 24.84
C ASP A 407 -8.49 -16.87 25.46
N ARG A 408 -7.96 -17.83 24.68
CA ARG A 408 -6.88 -18.71 25.14
C ARG A 408 -5.53 -18.02 25.05
N PRO A 409 -4.58 -18.33 25.95
CA PRO A 409 -3.18 -17.93 25.80
C PRO A 409 -2.63 -18.38 24.44
N PHE A 410 -1.89 -17.50 23.76
CA PHE A 410 -1.40 -17.81 22.41
C PHE A 410 -0.54 -19.05 22.34
N ARG A 411 0.25 -19.35 23.39
CA ARG A 411 1.07 -20.57 23.46
C ARG A 411 0.26 -21.87 23.33
N GLU A 412 -1.01 -21.85 23.67
CA GLU A 412 -1.92 -23.00 23.60
C GLU A 412 -2.67 -23.08 22.26
N VAL A 413 -2.57 -22.03 21.44
CA VAL A 413 -3.22 -22.02 20.12
C VAL A 413 -2.36 -22.79 19.13
N LEU A 414 -2.93 -23.85 18.54
CA LEU A 414 -2.28 -24.63 17.51
C LEU A 414 -2.04 -23.77 16.24
N SER A 415 -0.83 -23.86 15.69
CA SER A 415 -0.59 -23.24 14.38
C SER A 415 -1.31 -24.04 13.30
N SER A 416 -1.75 -23.35 12.24
CA SER A 416 -2.36 -23.99 11.05
C SER A 416 -1.46 -25.07 10.41
N THR A 417 -0.14 -24.97 10.62
CA THR A 417 0.86 -25.96 10.19
C THR A 417 0.97 -27.18 11.12
N GLN A 418 0.47 -27.09 12.36
CA GLN A 418 0.50 -28.21 13.33
C GLN A 418 -0.79 -29.03 13.37
N SER A 419 -1.90 -28.49 12.86
CA SER A 419 -3.19 -29.19 12.82
C SER A 419 -3.24 -30.40 11.86
N GLY A 420 -2.21 -30.57 11.01
CA GLY A 420 -2.10 -31.70 10.06
C GLY A 420 -1.38 -32.94 10.59
N LYS A 421 -0.85 -32.96 11.81
CA LYS A 421 -0.09 -34.11 12.38
C LYS A 421 -0.91 -35.02 13.29
N GLY A 422 -2.24 -34.89 13.33
CA GLY A 422 -3.10 -35.66 14.22
C GLY A 422 -4.42 -36.08 13.59
N ARG A 423 -4.40 -36.78 12.44
CA ARG A 423 -5.48 -37.63 11.99
C ARG A 423 -4.93 -38.82 11.22
#